data_b6699dc277f9c01eea60edba1899c2ee
#
_entry.id   b6699dc277f9c01eea60edba1899c2ee
#
_cell.length_a   1.000
_cell.length_b   1.000
_cell.length_c   1.000
_cell.angle_alpha   90.00
_cell.angle_beta   90.00
_cell.angle_gamma   90.00
#
_symmetry.space_group_name_H-M   'P 1'
#
loop_
_entity.id
_entity.type
_entity.pdbx_description
1 polymer ?
#
loop_
_entity_poly.entity_id
_entity_poly.type
_entity_poly.pdbx_seq_one_letter_code
_entity_poly.pdbx_strand_id
1 'polypeptide(L)'
;IRDLVRSRGLGDVYKRQVEHHAVHPDGRARVRQLMMDRDEAIPYQKDLSGLFSSRNVPVIAQLNHAGSQIMDEDLLVNGWSPMGPSPVRHPRSKVFIMPRGLTLEEISSLPGLFAEAAKRAVKSGYNGVEIHACHGYLLGQFLSPMTNLRSDSYGGEIKNRARLIFEIHDAVRGAVGDERVVAVRLGLADTMPDREPSGQTIEDSRWIAGEFSSRGLDLLDLSGNMCGYEGQGEAWFAPYCRSVKDAAGKIPVICTGGIRTPDTAIRLLDRGDCDIVGIGRALKADPGLIRGWEKA
;
A
#
# COMPACT_ATOMS: atom_id res chain seq x y z
N ILE A 1 16.75 11.73 5.30
CA ILE A 1 15.66 10.75 5.06
C ILE A 1 16.15 9.67 4.09
N ARG A 2 16.85 10.03 2.99
CA ARG A 2 17.50 9.04 2.10
C ARG A 2 18.50 8.14 2.83
N ASP A 3 19.13 8.61 3.90
CA ASP A 3 20.06 7.83 4.72
C ASP A 3 19.35 6.89 5.70
N LEU A 4 18.09 7.15 6.05
CA LEU A 4 17.27 6.28 6.89
C LEU A 4 16.91 4.94 6.23
N VAL A 5 16.98 4.88 4.90
CA VAL A 5 16.68 3.64 4.14
C VAL A 5 17.96 2.84 3.86
N ARG A 6 19.16 3.40 4.08
CA ARG A 6 20.45 2.84 3.61
C ARG A 6 21.25 2.04 4.61
N SER A 7 20.92 1.99 5.89
CA SER A 7 21.85 1.43 6.86
C SER A 7 21.32 0.22 7.62
N ARG A 8 21.97 -0.87 7.38
CA ARG A 8 22.59 -1.81 8.31
C ARG A 8 21.70 -2.69 9.17
N GLY A 9 21.67 -3.96 8.84
CA GLY A 9 21.49 -5.04 9.80
C GLY A 9 20.05 -5.30 10.26
N LEU A 10 19.77 -6.52 10.60
CA LEU A 10 18.49 -7.03 11.09
C LEU A 10 18.00 -6.41 12.42
N GLY A 11 18.86 -5.67 13.12
CA GLY A 11 18.58 -5.06 14.43
C GLY A 11 17.82 -3.74 14.39
N ASP A 12 17.84 -3.03 13.28
CA ASP A 12 17.25 -1.71 13.19
C ASP A 12 15.82 -1.74 12.66
N VAL A 13 14.88 -1.23 13.43
CA VAL A 13 13.50 -1.01 12.97
C VAL A 13 13.42 0.31 12.24
N TYR A 14 13.52 0.26 10.90
CA TYR A 14 13.61 1.45 10.06
C TYR A 14 12.30 2.18 9.86
N LYS A 15 11.18 1.47 9.93
CA LYS A 15 9.88 2.04 9.64
C LYS A 15 8.80 1.28 10.42
N ARG A 16 7.94 2.02 11.09
CA ARG A 16 6.65 1.52 11.55
C ARG A 16 5.57 2.07 10.63
N GLN A 17 4.66 1.23 10.25
CA GLN A 17 3.49 1.60 9.51
C GLN A 17 2.27 1.44 10.40
N VAL A 18 1.48 2.51 10.50
CA VAL A 18 0.15 2.43 11.08
C VAL A 18 -0.81 1.96 9.98
N GLU A 19 -1.70 1.04 10.32
CA GLU A 19 -2.67 0.48 9.37
C GLU A 19 -3.44 1.55 8.60
N HIS A 20 -4.01 1.17 7.48
CA HIS A 20 -4.53 2.09 6.49
C HIS A 20 -5.63 3.01 7.02
N HIS A 21 -5.44 4.32 6.79
CA HIS A 21 -6.38 5.38 7.07
C HIS A 21 -7.23 5.65 5.84
N ALA A 22 -8.54 5.72 5.98
CA ALA A 22 -9.39 6.14 4.89
C ALA A 22 -9.25 7.65 4.66
N VAL A 23 -9.05 8.04 3.39
CA VAL A 23 -8.89 9.43 2.97
C VAL A 23 -10.24 10.15 2.75
N HIS A 24 -11.33 9.38 2.70
CA HIS A 24 -12.70 9.85 2.54
C HIS A 24 -13.67 8.92 3.29
N PRO A 25 -14.80 9.41 3.83
CA PRO A 25 -15.78 8.56 4.50
C PRO A 25 -16.27 7.38 3.66
N ASP A 26 -16.48 7.59 2.36
CA ASP A 26 -16.89 6.54 1.41
C ASP A 26 -15.76 5.57 1.05
N GLY A 27 -14.54 5.89 1.43
CA GLY A 27 -13.36 5.03 1.25
C GLY A 27 -13.09 4.07 2.40
N ARG A 28 -13.99 3.92 3.36
CA ARG A 28 -13.83 2.96 4.46
C ARG A 28 -14.11 1.53 4.02
N ALA A 29 -13.25 0.61 4.46
CA ALA A 29 -13.51 -0.83 4.38
C ALA A 29 -14.25 -1.36 5.62
N ARG A 30 -14.14 -0.66 6.76
CA ARG A 30 -14.69 -1.03 8.06
C ARG A 30 -15.27 0.17 8.79
N VAL A 31 -16.28 -0.06 9.64
CA VAL A 31 -16.90 1.00 10.45
C VAL A 31 -15.89 1.70 11.37
N ARG A 32 -15.02 0.93 12.02
CA ARG A 32 -14.01 1.44 12.96
C ARG A 32 -12.62 1.60 12.34
N GLN A 33 -12.56 1.99 11.07
CA GLN A 33 -11.30 2.27 10.40
C GLN A 33 -10.75 3.63 10.82
N LEU A 34 -9.41 3.72 10.94
CA LEU A 34 -8.74 5.01 11.11
C LEU A 34 -9.03 5.94 9.93
N MET A 35 -9.18 7.22 10.22
CA MET A 35 -9.55 8.24 9.25
C MET A 35 -8.47 9.32 9.18
N MET A 36 -8.28 9.87 7.95
CA MET A 36 -7.41 11.02 7.68
C MET A 36 -8.14 12.03 6.77
N ASP A 37 -9.47 12.03 6.82
CA ASP A 37 -10.36 12.75 5.91
C ASP A 37 -10.63 14.20 6.33
N ARG A 38 -10.39 14.56 7.61
CA ARG A 38 -10.72 15.86 8.19
C ARG A 38 -9.71 16.29 9.26
N ASP A 39 -9.64 17.58 9.55
CA ASP A 39 -8.65 18.13 10.47
C ASP A 39 -8.90 17.74 11.94
N GLU A 40 -10.13 17.38 12.32
CA GLU A 40 -10.48 16.87 13.64
C GLU A 40 -9.80 15.53 13.96
N ALA A 41 -9.30 14.81 12.97
CA ALA A 41 -8.50 13.63 13.18
C ALA A 41 -7.07 13.93 13.70
N ILE A 42 -6.53 15.13 13.43
CA ILE A 42 -5.14 15.49 13.74
C ILE A 42 -4.76 15.27 15.20
N PRO A 43 -5.53 15.68 16.22
CA PRO A 43 -5.15 15.46 17.62
C PRO A 43 -4.94 13.98 17.95
N TYR A 44 -5.88 13.11 17.55
CA TYR A 44 -5.78 11.67 17.79
C TYR A 44 -4.62 11.04 17.04
N GLN A 45 -4.35 11.50 15.83
CA GLN A 45 -3.23 11.03 15.03
C GLN A 45 -1.88 11.50 15.60
N LYS A 46 -1.82 12.67 16.26
CA LYS A 46 -0.63 13.13 17.00
C LYS A 46 -0.33 12.24 18.19
N ASP A 47 -1.34 11.84 18.94
CA ASP A 47 -1.14 10.92 20.07
C ASP A 47 -0.57 9.58 19.57
N LEU A 48 -1.11 9.07 18.47
CA LEU A 48 -0.65 7.81 17.88
C LEU A 48 0.79 7.90 17.35
N SER A 49 1.11 8.92 16.56
CA SER A 49 2.47 9.12 16.02
C SER A 49 3.48 9.41 17.13
N GLY A 50 3.06 10.12 18.19
CA GLY A 50 3.85 10.45 19.36
C GLY A 50 4.37 9.22 20.12
N LEU A 51 3.65 8.10 20.08
CA LEU A 51 4.11 6.84 20.67
C LEU A 51 5.41 6.33 20.03
N PHE A 52 5.62 6.63 18.75
CA PHE A 52 6.81 6.23 18.01
C PHE A 52 7.91 7.29 18.10
N SER A 53 7.58 8.56 17.91
CA SER A 53 8.55 9.65 17.93
C SER A 53 9.23 9.78 19.30
N SER A 54 8.53 9.52 20.41
CA SER A 54 9.10 9.48 21.75
C SER A 54 10.18 8.40 21.93
N ARG A 55 10.30 7.46 21.00
CA ARG A 55 11.30 6.40 20.96
C ARG A 55 12.26 6.51 19.79
N ASN A 56 12.29 7.65 19.11
CA ASN A 56 13.06 7.88 17.88
C ASN A 56 12.80 6.85 16.76
N VAL A 57 11.59 6.29 16.69
CA VAL A 57 11.19 5.34 15.65
C VAL A 57 10.43 6.09 14.56
N PRO A 58 10.92 6.11 13.31
CA PRO A 58 10.19 6.70 12.21
C PRO A 58 8.87 5.97 11.97
N VAL A 59 7.81 6.75 11.73
CA VAL A 59 6.48 6.21 11.47
C VAL A 59 5.84 6.90 10.28
N ILE A 60 5.20 6.13 9.41
CA ILE A 60 4.42 6.65 8.29
C ILE A 60 2.96 6.22 8.38
N ALA A 61 2.07 7.05 7.84
CA ALA A 61 0.65 6.74 7.73
C ALA A 61 0.35 6.10 6.37
N GLN A 62 -0.29 4.93 6.37
CA GLN A 62 -0.79 4.35 5.13
C GLN A 62 -2.14 4.97 4.79
N LEU A 63 -2.25 5.57 3.60
CA LEU A 63 -3.46 6.22 3.08
C LEU A 63 -4.18 5.30 2.11
N ASN A 64 -5.49 5.15 2.27
CA ASN A 64 -6.30 4.19 1.54
C ASN A 64 -7.67 4.72 1.15
N HIS A 65 -8.21 4.14 0.09
CA HIS A 65 -9.63 4.15 -0.24
C HIS A 65 -10.05 2.71 -0.58
N ALA A 66 -11.05 2.19 0.12
CA ALA A 66 -11.43 0.78 0.01
C ALA A 66 -12.01 0.42 -1.37
N GLY A 67 -12.60 1.40 -2.05
CA GLY A 67 -13.29 1.12 -3.30
C GLY A 67 -14.48 0.17 -3.06
N SER A 68 -14.53 -0.89 -3.81
CA SER A 68 -15.59 -1.92 -3.70
C SER A 68 -15.27 -3.04 -2.71
N GLN A 69 -14.10 -3.02 -2.04
CA GLN A 69 -13.73 -4.03 -1.05
C GLN A 69 -14.27 -3.69 0.34
N ILE A 70 -15.51 -4.04 0.59
CA ILE A 70 -16.19 -3.83 1.87
C ILE A 70 -16.05 -5.05 2.76
N MET A 71 -15.75 -4.81 4.04
CA MET A 71 -15.51 -5.84 5.05
C MET A 71 -16.62 -5.92 6.10
N ASP A 72 -17.36 -4.82 6.31
CA ASP A 72 -18.44 -4.71 7.29
C ASP A 72 -19.74 -4.28 6.59
N GLU A 73 -20.81 -5.07 6.76
CA GLU A 73 -22.15 -4.77 6.22
C GLU A 73 -22.77 -3.51 6.83
N ASP A 74 -22.39 -3.17 8.05
CA ASP A 74 -22.84 -1.96 8.75
C ASP A 74 -22.46 -0.65 8.05
N LEU A 75 -21.58 -0.70 7.04
CA LEU A 75 -21.31 0.43 6.16
C LEU A 75 -22.45 0.70 5.18
N LEU A 76 -23.31 -0.27 4.91
CA LEU A 76 -24.39 -0.19 3.92
C LEU A 76 -25.64 0.47 4.48
N VAL A 77 -25.46 1.52 5.28
CA VAL A 77 -26.57 2.29 5.89
C VAL A 77 -26.92 3.50 5.04
N ASN A 78 -28.15 3.98 5.15
CA ASN A 78 -28.63 5.21 4.51
C ASN A 78 -28.47 5.23 2.97
N GLY A 79 -28.56 4.08 2.30
CA GLY A 79 -28.44 4.01 0.85
C GLY A 79 -27.03 4.18 0.31
N TRP A 80 -26.00 4.18 1.16
CA TRP A 80 -24.62 4.20 0.70
C TRP A 80 -24.30 2.93 -0.11
N SER A 81 -23.56 3.11 -1.21
CA SER A 81 -23.14 2.02 -2.08
C SER A 81 -21.63 2.07 -2.30
N PRO A 82 -20.92 0.93 -2.22
CA PRO A 82 -19.51 0.88 -2.56
C PRO A 82 -19.27 1.30 -4.00
N MET A 83 -18.09 1.82 -4.27
CA MET A 83 -17.70 2.32 -5.59
C MET A 83 -16.40 1.66 -6.04
N GLY A 84 -16.21 1.54 -7.35
CA GLY A 84 -15.00 0.96 -7.93
C GLY A 84 -14.70 1.56 -9.30
N PRO A 85 -13.65 1.11 -9.98
CA PRO A 85 -13.37 1.58 -11.34
C PRO A 85 -14.51 1.23 -12.30
N SER A 86 -15.17 0.08 -12.09
CA SER A 86 -16.30 -0.40 -12.89
C SER A 86 -17.34 -1.07 -11.99
N PRO A 87 -18.60 -1.24 -12.43
CA PRO A 87 -19.64 -1.94 -11.68
C PRO A 87 -19.41 -3.46 -11.74
N VAL A 88 -18.32 -3.90 -11.14
CA VAL A 88 -17.90 -5.31 -11.07
C VAL A 88 -17.81 -5.71 -9.62
N ARG A 89 -18.47 -6.81 -9.27
CA ARG A 89 -18.38 -7.35 -7.91
C ARG A 89 -16.94 -7.66 -7.54
N HIS A 90 -16.51 -7.16 -6.40
CA HIS A 90 -15.15 -7.38 -5.93
C HIS A 90 -14.97 -8.84 -5.45
N PRO A 91 -13.99 -9.60 -5.99
CA PRO A 91 -13.84 -11.03 -5.70
C PRO A 91 -13.51 -11.33 -4.23
N ARG A 92 -12.99 -10.35 -3.49
CA ARG A 92 -12.59 -10.48 -2.08
C ARG A 92 -13.49 -9.73 -1.10
N SER A 93 -14.51 -9.02 -1.58
CA SER A 93 -15.46 -8.36 -0.67
C SER A 93 -16.21 -9.42 0.13
N LYS A 94 -16.32 -9.22 1.44
CA LYS A 94 -17.14 -10.07 2.32
C LYS A 94 -18.62 -9.76 2.17
N VAL A 95 -18.93 -8.59 1.67
CA VAL A 95 -20.30 -8.13 1.46
C VAL A 95 -20.69 -8.32 0.00
N PHE A 96 -21.85 -8.94 -0.20
CA PHE A 96 -22.36 -9.34 -1.51
C PHE A 96 -23.16 -8.20 -2.14
N ILE A 97 -22.46 -7.12 -2.59
CA ILE A 97 -23.10 -5.98 -3.23
C ILE A 97 -22.38 -5.63 -4.54
N MET A 98 -23.16 -5.20 -5.54
CA MET A 98 -22.63 -4.65 -6.78
C MET A 98 -22.20 -3.19 -6.54
N PRO A 99 -20.93 -2.84 -6.73
CA PRO A 99 -20.49 -1.45 -6.62
C PRO A 99 -20.99 -0.65 -7.83
N ARG A 100 -21.10 0.66 -7.66
CA ARG A 100 -21.21 1.57 -8.80
C ARG A 100 -19.83 1.90 -9.38
N GLY A 101 -19.79 2.19 -10.67
CA GLY A 101 -18.60 2.72 -11.32
C GLY A 101 -18.38 4.19 -10.93
N LEU A 102 -17.11 4.57 -10.69
CA LEU A 102 -16.72 5.97 -10.50
C LEU A 102 -16.86 6.75 -11.81
N THR A 103 -17.35 7.98 -11.73
CA THR A 103 -17.35 8.95 -12.83
C THR A 103 -15.93 9.52 -13.04
N LEU A 104 -15.66 10.13 -14.19
CA LEU A 104 -14.38 10.80 -14.44
C LEU A 104 -14.14 11.97 -13.47
N GLU A 105 -15.19 12.68 -13.08
CA GLU A 105 -15.13 13.78 -12.10
C GLU A 105 -14.71 13.25 -10.72
N GLU A 106 -15.32 12.16 -10.26
CA GLU A 106 -14.94 11.51 -8.99
C GLU A 106 -13.50 11.01 -9.03
N ILE A 107 -13.06 10.39 -10.13
CA ILE A 107 -11.67 9.93 -10.29
C ILE A 107 -10.72 11.13 -10.23
N SER A 108 -11.02 12.24 -10.91
CA SER A 108 -10.17 13.44 -10.93
C SER A 108 -10.06 14.12 -9.57
N SER A 109 -11.00 13.90 -8.65
CA SER A 109 -10.96 14.43 -7.28
C SER A 109 -10.08 13.61 -6.32
N LEU A 110 -9.83 12.32 -6.62
CA LEU A 110 -9.09 11.43 -5.73
C LEU A 110 -7.67 11.92 -5.41
N PRO A 111 -6.87 12.41 -6.38
CA PRO A 111 -5.54 12.94 -6.06
C PRO A 111 -5.57 14.03 -4.99
N GLY A 112 -6.55 14.94 -5.04
CA GLY A 112 -6.74 15.98 -4.03
C GLY A 112 -7.08 15.42 -2.64
N LEU A 113 -7.92 14.39 -2.56
CA LEU A 113 -8.26 13.74 -1.28
C LEU A 113 -7.04 13.09 -0.62
N PHE A 114 -6.20 12.39 -1.39
CA PHE A 114 -4.96 11.79 -0.89
C PHE A 114 -3.93 12.88 -0.48
N ALA A 115 -3.80 13.95 -1.24
CA ALA A 115 -2.91 15.06 -0.94
C ALA A 115 -3.30 15.76 0.38
N GLU A 116 -4.58 16.04 0.61
CA GLU A 116 -5.06 16.64 1.85
C GLU A 116 -4.90 15.68 3.05
N ALA A 117 -5.13 14.38 2.86
CA ALA A 117 -4.85 13.37 3.89
C ALA A 117 -3.35 13.32 4.22
N ALA A 118 -2.47 13.40 3.22
CA ALA A 118 -1.03 13.43 3.42
C ALA A 118 -0.57 14.67 4.22
N LYS A 119 -1.12 15.86 3.94
CA LYS A 119 -0.88 17.07 4.75
C LYS A 119 -1.28 16.87 6.20
N ARG A 120 -2.45 16.26 6.46
CA ARG A 120 -2.91 15.96 7.83
C ARG A 120 -1.99 14.97 8.53
N ALA A 121 -1.51 13.94 7.83
CA ALA A 121 -0.54 13.00 8.39
C ALA A 121 0.75 13.71 8.81
N VAL A 122 1.31 14.59 7.96
CA VAL A 122 2.49 15.39 8.30
C VAL A 122 2.22 16.32 9.48
N LYS A 123 1.09 17.05 9.49
CA LYS A 123 0.66 17.88 10.63
C LYS A 123 0.51 17.07 11.93
N SER A 124 0.19 15.79 11.81
CA SER A 124 0.05 14.86 12.93
C SER A 124 1.39 14.25 13.39
N GLY A 125 2.53 14.66 12.83
CA GLY A 125 3.86 14.21 13.26
C GLY A 125 4.35 12.92 12.59
N TYR A 126 3.68 12.43 11.56
CA TYR A 126 4.20 11.32 10.74
C TYR A 126 5.40 11.78 9.89
N ASN A 127 6.39 10.92 9.71
CA ASN A 127 7.58 11.18 8.90
C ASN A 127 7.29 11.15 7.39
N GLY A 128 6.14 10.64 7.01
CA GLY A 128 5.69 10.52 5.63
C GLY A 128 4.42 9.71 5.51
N VAL A 129 4.09 9.35 4.30
CA VAL A 129 2.90 8.57 3.98
C VAL A 129 3.21 7.44 3.02
N GLU A 130 2.33 6.44 3.02
CA GLU A 130 2.35 5.35 2.05
C GLU A 130 1.00 5.26 1.35
N ILE A 131 1.02 5.33 0.03
CA ILE A 131 -0.16 5.20 -0.82
C ILE A 131 -0.47 3.71 -0.96
N HIS A 132 -1.66 3.29 -0.56
CA HIS A 132 -2.06 1.89 -0.59
C HIS A 132 -2.66 1.48 -1.95
N ALA A 133 -1.88 0.76 -2.76
CA ALA A 133 -2.23 0.31 -4.10
C ALA A 133 -2.15 -1.21 -4.26
N CYS A 134 -2.64 -1.96 -3.26
CA CYS A 134 -2.62 -3.43 -3.26
C CYS A 134 -3.83 -4.02 -2.52
N HIS A 135 -3.83 -5.32 -2.31
CA HIS A 135 -4.84 -6.10 -1.57
C HIS A 135 -6.27 -5.97 -2.08
N GLY A 136 -6.46 -5.49 -3.32
CA GLY A 136 -7.78 -5.30 -3.93
C GLY A 136 -8.51 -4.04 -3.45
N TYR A 137 -7.85 -3.08 -2.80
CA TYR A 137 -8.43 -1.77 -2.52
C TYR A 137 -8.47 -0.89 -3.77
N LEU A 138 -9.04 0.30 -3.72
CA LEU A 138 -9.40 1.09 -4.90
C LEU A 138 -8.28 1.20 -5.94
N LEU A 139 -7.07 1.57 -5.53
CA LEU A 139 -5.95 1.70 -6.48
C LEU A 139 -5.55 0.34 -7.06
N GLY A 140 -5.53 -0.72 -6.23
CA GLY A 140 -5.37 -2.09 -6.71
C GLY A 140 -6.49 -2.54 -7.66
N GLN A 141 -7.73 -2.07 -7.45
CA GLN A 141 -8.84 -2.33 -8.36
C GLN A 141 -8.65 -1.63 -9.72
N PHE A 142 -8.09 -0.42 -9.74
CA PHE A 142 -7.75 0.26 -10.99
C PHE A 142 -6.66 -0.48 -11.77
N LEU A 143 -5.67 -1.04 -11.07
CA LEU A 143 -4.56 -1.79 -11.68
C LEU A 143 -5.02 -3.13 -12.27
N SER A 144 -6.03 -3.76 -11.68
CA SER A 144 -6.50 -5.08 -12.06
C SER A 144 -7.52 -5.04 -13.21
N PRO A 145 -7.29 -5.72 -14.34
CA PRO A 145 -8.29 -5.87 -15.39
C PRO A 145 -9.49 -6.73 -14.95
N MET A 146 -9.42 -7.43 -13.81
CA MET A 146 -10.56 -8.17 -13.26
C MET A 146 -11.65 -7.26 -12.70
N THR A 147 -11.29 -6.04 -12.28
CA THR A 147 -12.20 -5.07 -11.66
C THR A 147 -12.28 -3.75 -12.41
N ASN A 148 -11.31 -3.48 -13.29
CA ASN A 148 -11.27 -2.30 -14.13
C ASN A 148 -11.60 -2.65 -15.59
N LEU A 149 -12.88 -2.54 -15.94
CA LEU A 149 -13.39 -2.77 -17.30
C LEU A 149 -13.65 -1.45 -18.05
N ARG A 150 -12.99 -0.35 -17.64
CA ARG A 150 -13.12 0.96 -18.27
C ARG A 150 -12.50 0.95 -19.67
N SER A 151 -13.10 1.76 -20.56
CA SER A 151 -12.60 2.00 -21.92
C SER A 151 -12.08 3.44 -22.15
N ASP A 152 -12.06 4.24 -21.07
CA ASP A 152 -11.53 5.60 -21.07
C ASP A 152 -10.04 5.64 -20.68
N SER A 153 -9.52 6.85 -20.41
CA SER A 153 -8.10 7.08 -20.07
C SER A 153 -7.61 6.40 -18.78
N TYR A 154 -8.49 5.74 -18.00
CA TYR A 154 -8.16 5.01 -16.77
C TYR A 154 -8.35 3.50 -16.91
N GLY A 155 -8.60 2.96 -18.12
CA GLY A 155 -8.82 1.55 -18.36
C GLY A 155 -8.04 0.97 -19.55
N GLY A 156 -8.17 -0.34 -19.78
CA GLY A 156 -7.50 -1.04 -20.87
C GLY A 156 -6.02 -1.35 -20.56
N GLU A 157 -5.08 -0.77 -21.31
CA GLU A 157 -3.65 -1.00 -21.13
C GLU A 157 -3.13 -0.54 -19.78
N ILE A 158 -2.03 -1.14 -19.31
CA ILE A 158 -1.46 -0.84 -17.99
C ILE A 158 -1.13 0.64 -17.79
N LYS A 159 -0.68 1.34 -18.81
CA LYS A 159 -0.40 2.79 -18.74
C LYS A 159 -1.62 3.62 -18.34
N ASN A 160 -2.81 3.18 -18.76
CA ASN A 160 -4.08 3.83 -18.40
C ASN A 160 -4.57 3.36 -17.04
N ARG A 161 -4.51 2.04 -16.75
CA ARG A 161 -4.90 1.49 -15.46
C ARG A 161 -4.06 2.05 -14.30
N ALA A 162 -2.78 2.35 -14.55
CA ALA A 162 -1.85 2.92 -13.57
C ALA A 162 -1.89 4.46 -13.52
N ARG A 163 -2.59 5.15 -14.39
CA ARG A 163 -2.67 6.62 -14.42
C ARG A 163 -2.99 7.21 -13.07
N LEU A 164 -4.03 6.72 -12.43
CA LEU A 164 -4.52 7.25 -11.16
C LEU A 164 -3.48 7.16 -10.02
N ILE A 165 -2.71 6.07 -9.94
CA ILE A 165 -1.69 5.94 -8.89
C ILE A 165 -0.57 6.96 -9.07
N PHE A 166 -0.20 7.28 -10.30
CA PHE A 166 0.80 8.31 -10.59
C PHE A 166 0.28 9.72 -10.30
N GLU A 167 -0.97 10.02 -10.68
CA GLU A 167 -1.62 11.31 -10.38
C GLU A 167 -1.72 11.54 -8.87
N ILE A 168 -2.06 10.49 -8.10
CA ILE A 168 -2.08 10.54 -6.63
C ILE A 168 -0.68 10.74 -6.07
N HIS A 169 0.33 10.00 -6.56
CA HIS A 169 1.72 10.17 -6.11
C HIS A 169 2.18 11.61 -6.32
N ASP A 170 1.99 12.16 -7.52
CA ASP A 170 2.43 13.50 -7.87
C ASP A 170 1.73 14.57 -7.02
N ALA A 171 0.41 14.42 -6.77
CA ALA A 171 -0.35 15.30 -5.90
C ALA A 171 0.11 15.23 -4.43
N VAL A 172 0.37 14.02 -3.92
CA VAL A 172 0.87 13.80 -2.56
C VAL A 172 2.28 14.39 -2.42
N ARG A 173 3.19 14.12 -3.37
CA ARG A 173 4.55 14.68 -3.38
C ARG A 173 4.50 16.21 -3.39
N GLY A 174 3.70 16.82 -4.25
CA GLY A 174 3.51 18.26 -4.29
C GLY A 174 2.95 18.84 -2.99
N ALA A 175 2.14 18.07 -2.26
CA ALA A 175 1.52 18.51 -1.01
C ALA A 175 2.44 18.44 0.21
N VAL A 176 3.35 17.44 0.28
CA VAL A 176 4.22 17.21 1.46
C VAL A 176 5.67 17.63 1.24
N GLY A 177 6.08 17.93 0.00
CA GLY A 177 7.44 18.35 -0.35
C GLY A 177 8.46 17.20 -0.31
N ASP A 178 9.72 17.52 -0.61
CA ASP A 178 10.80 16.53 -0.77
C ASP A 178 11.40 16.03 0.57
N GLU A 179 11.12 16.70 1.68
CA GLU A 179 11.61 16.35 3.00
C GLU A 179 10.81 15.21 3.67
N ARG A 180 9.71 14.79 3.06
CA ARG A 180 8.84 13.75 3.61
C ARG A 180 8.87 12.50 2.74
N VAL A 181 8.84 11.35 3.40
CA VAL A 181 8.77 10.06 2.70
C VAL A 181 7.41 9.92 2.02
N VAL A 182 7.42 9.68 0.72
CA VAL A 182 6.26 9.21 -0.04
C VAL A 182 6.57 7.81 -0.54
N ALA A 183 5.88 6.84 0.03
CA ALA A 183 5.98 5.44 -0.33
C ALA A 183 4.73 4.99 -1.10
N VAL A 184 4.87 3.93 -1.86
CA VAL A 184 3.75 3.21 -2.46
C VAL A 184 3.80 1.76 -2.02
N ARG A 185 2.67 1.23 -1.54
CA ARG A 185 2.50 -0.21 -1.39
C ARG A 185 1.80 -0.76 -2.61
N LEU A 186 2.58 -1.44 -3.46
CA LEU A 186 2.15 -1.94 -4.76
C LEU A 186 1.73 -3.40 -4.69
N GLY A 187 0.55 -3.71 -5.25
CA GLY A 187 0.15 -5.08 -5.53
C GLY A 187 0.90 -5.63 -6.72
N LEU A 188 1.65 -6.73 -6.50
CA LEU A 188 2.52 -7.33 -7.49
C LEU A 188 1.77 -8.03 -8.63
N ALA A 189 0.74 -8.80 -8.26
CA ALA A 189 -0.08 -9.55 -9.21
C ALA A 189 -1.43 -9.92 -8.58
N ASP A 190 -2.36 -10.31 -9.41
CA ASP A 190 -3.67 -10.80 -8.97
C ASP A 190 -3.65 -12.30 -8.63
N THR A 191 -2.60 -13.00 -8.99
CA THR A 191 -2.37 -14.42 -8.66
C THR A 191 -1.09 -14.59 -7.85
N MET A 192 -1.04 -15.69 -7.10
CA MET A 192 0.18 -16.08 -6.37
C MET A 192 1.26 -16.56 -7.33
N PRO A 193 2.57 -16.47 -6.96
CA PRO A 193 3.69 -16.85 -7.83
C PRO A 193 3.68 -18.32 -8.30
N ASP A 194 3.00 -19.19 -7.58
CA ASP A 194 2.88 -20.63 -7.85
C ASP A 194 1.67 -21.02 -8.68
N ARG A 195 0.94 -20.05 -9.24
CA ARG A 195 -0.30 -20.25 -10.00
C ARG A 195 -0.23 -19.62 -11.38
N GLU A 196 -1.06 -20.12 -12.28
CA GLU A 196 -1.24 -19.53 -13.62
C GLU A 196 -1.62 -18.06 -13.52
N PRO A 197 -0.93 -17.15 -14.23
CA PRO A 197 -1.21 -15.72 -14.18
C PRO A 197 -2.62 -15.41 -14.68
N SER A 198 -3.32 -14.55 -13.96
CA SER A 198 -4.56 -13.94 -14.41
C SER A 198 -4.71 -12.54 -13.81
N GLY A 199 -5.41 -11.64 -14.50
CA GLY A 199 -5.57 -10.26 -14.05
C GLY A 199 -4.30 -9.42 -14.19
N GLN A 200 -3.96 -8.63 -13.18
CA GLN A 200 -2.70 -7.90 -13.12
C GLN A 200 -1.51 -8.86 -13.08
N THR A 201 -0.52 -8.63 -13.93
CA THR A 201 0.67 -9.48 -14.05
C THR A 201 1.89 -8.86 -13.37
N ILE A 202 2.95 -9.66 -13.25
CA ILE A 202 4.23 -9.16 -12.73
C ILE A 202 4.87 -8.15 -13.69
N GLU A 203 4.67 -8.30 -14.99
CA GLU A 203 5.14 -7.36 -16.02
C GLU A 203 4.48 -5.99 -15.87
N ASP A 204 3.19 -5.96 -15.57
CA ASP A 204 2.47 -4.72 -15.23
C ASP A 204 3.16 -4.02 -14.05
N SER A 205 3.49 -4.78 -13.00
CA SER A 205 4.11 -4.22 -11.79
C SER A 205 5.56 -3.79 -12.01
N ARG A 206 6.30 -4.48 -12.87
CA ARG A 206 7.65 -4.06 -13.31
C ARG A 206 7.58 -2.74 -14.07
N TRP A 207 6.62 -2.60 -14.97
CA TRP A 207 6.44 -1.36 -15.72
C TRP A 207 6.09 -0.19 -14.77
N ILE A 208 5.17 -0.40 -13.81
CA ILE A 208 4.81 0.60 -12.80
C ILE A 208 6.03 1.01 -11.96
N ALA A 209 6.84 0.06 -11.52
CA ALA A 209 8.04 0.33 -10.73
C ALA A 209 9.08 1.13 -11.53
N GLY A 210 9.26 0.84 -12.81
CA GLY A 210 10.10 1.61 -13.72
C GLY A 210 9.64 3.05 -13.89
N GLU A 211 8.34 3.28 -14.04
CA GLU A 211 7.76 4.63 -14.10
C GLU A 211 7.98 5.42 -12.81
N PHE A 212 7.85 4.78 -11.64
CA PHE A 212 8.14 5.43 -10.36
C PHE A 212 9.62 5.80 -10.20
N SER A 213 10.54 5.07 -10.84
CA SER A 213 11.98 5.39 -10.81
C SER A 213 12.26 6.79 -11.38
N SER A 214 11.49 7.23 -12.37
CA SER A 214 11.59 8.57 -12.97
C SER A 214 10.83 9.66 -12.20
N ARG A 215 9.90 9.28 -11.30
CA ARG A 215 9.00 10.20 -10.57
C ARG A 215 9.49 10.54 -9.15
N GLY A 216 10.64 10.00 -8.73
CA GLY A 216 11.20 10.32 -7.42
C GLY A 216 10.43 9.70 -6.24
N LEU A 217 9.87 8.49 -6.41
CA LEU A 217 9.34 7.72 -5.31
C LEU A 217 10.46 7.35 -4.32
N ASP A 218 10.20 7.49 -3.01
CA ASP A 218 11.23 7.24 -1.99
C ASP A 218 11.32 5.77 -1.58
N LEU A 219 10.22 5.00 -1.66
CA LEU A 219 10.15 3.64 -1.16
C LEU A 219 9.01 2.85 -1.83
N LEU A 220 9.28 1.62 -2.23
CA LEU A 220 8.30 0.71 -2.80
C LEU A 220 8.11 -0.50 -1.88
N ASP A 221 6.92 -0.66 -1.30
CA ASP A 221 6.53 -1.81 -0.48
C ASP A 221 5.72 -2.79 -1.34
N LEU A 222 6.16 -4.04 -1.43
CA LEU A 222 5.60 -5.03 -2.35
C LEU A 222 4.75 -6.07 -1.60
N SER A 223 3.55 -6.31 -2.12
CA SER A 223 2.60 -7.30 -1.59
C SER A 223 1.71 -7.88 -2.70
N GLY A 224 0.77 -8.76 -2.38
CA GLY A 224 -0.22 -9.23 -3.36
C GLY A 224 -1.31 -8.21 -3.65
N ASN A 225 -1.95 -8.32 -4.82
CA ASN A 225 -3.15 -7.55 -5.15
C ASN A 225 -4.42 -8.39 -4.92
N MET A 226 -5.11 -8.86 -5.95
CA MET A 226 -6.34 -9.66 -5.78
C MET A 226 -6.09 -11.02 -5.12
N CYS A 227 -4.89 -11.60 -5.25
CA CYS A 227 -4.49 -12.78 -4.50
C CYS A 227 -4.40 -12.55 -2.98
N GLY A 228 -4.34 -11.29 -2.56
CA GLY A 228 -4.23 -10.91 -1.15
C GLY A 228 -2.84 -11.09 -0.58
N TYR A 229 -2.78 -11.58 0.66
CA TYR A 229 -1.55 -11.65 1.45
C TYR A 229 -1.40 -12.99 2.17
N GLU A 230 -2.02 -14.04 1.67
CA GLU A 230 -1.94 -15.40 2.22
C GLU A 230 -1.32 -16.34 1.20
N GLY A 231 -0.24 -16.98 1.58
CA GLY A 231 0.48 -17.96 0.79
C GLY A 231 0.97 -19.11 1.66
N GLN A 232 1.62 -20.10 1.05
CA GLN A 232 2.21 -21.22 1.73
C GLN A 232 3.71 -20.99 1.98
N GLY A 233 4.24 -21.57 3.04
CA GLY A 233 5.65 -21.43 3.39
C GLY A 233 6.03 -20.05 3.95
N GLU A 234 7.22 -19.58 3.59
CA GLU A 234 7.77 -18.27 3.94
C GLU A 234 8.13 -17.48 2.69
N ALA A 235 8.10 -16.14 2.83
CA ALA A 235 8.52 -15.20 1.79
C ALA A 235 7.89 -15.48 0.42
N TRP A 236 6.61 -15.80 0.39
CA TRP A 236 5.91 -16.26 -0.84
C TRP A 236 5.87 -15.23 -1.98
N PHE A 237 6.10 -13.93 -1.72
CA PHE A 237 6.23 -12.91 -2.77
C PHE A 237 7.67 -12.64 -3.21
N ALA A 238 8.68 -13.28 -2.61
CA ALA A 238 10.08 -13.07 -2.95
C ALA A 238 10.40 -13.24 -4.44
N PRO A 239 9.84 -14.26 -5.15
CA PRO A 239 10.09 -14.43 -6.59
C PRO A 239 9.67 -13.22 -7.42
N TYR A 240 8.57 -12.56 -7.03
CA TYR A 240 8.09 -11.34 -7.67
C TYR A 240 8.88 -10.10 -7.25
N CYS A 241 9.25 -10.02 -5.95
CA CYS A 241 9.98 -8.88 -5.41
C CYS A 241 11.29 -8.64 -6.16
N ARG A 242 12.09 -9.68 -6.40
CA ARG A 242 13.35 -9.58 -7.16
C ARG A 242 13.15 -8.96 -8.53
N SER A 243 12.16 -9.47 -9.27
CA SER A 243 11.86 -9.02 -10.62
C SER A 243 11.44 -7.55 -10.68
N VAL A 244 10.64 -7.09 -9.71
CA VAL A 244 10.18 -5.70 -9.62
C VAL A 244 11.29 -4.77 -9.14
N LYS A 245 12.13 -5.22 -8.19
CA LYS A 245 13.29 -4.46 -7.72
C LYS A 245 14.24 -4.10 -8.85
N ASP A 246 14.53 -5.04 -9.74
CA ASP A 246 15.39 -4.78 -10.90
C ASP A 246 14.85 -3.64 -11.79
N ALA A 247 13.51 -3.54 -11.92
CA ALA A 247 12.86 -2.48 -12.66
C ALA A 247 12.75 -1.15 -11.88
N ALA A 248 12.69 -1.20 -10.56
CA ALA A 248 12.58 -0.02 -9.69
C ALA A 248 13.87 0.83 -9.63
N GLY A 249 14.98 0.30 -10.16
CA GLY A 249 16.25 1.02 -10.24
C GLY A 249 16.84 1.34 -8.88
N LYS A 250 16.86 2.63 -8.49
CA LYS A 250 17.43 3.08 -7.20
C LYS A 250 16.42 3.19 -6.06
N ILE A 251 15.14 2.93 -6.33
CA ILE A 251 14.13 2.97 -5.29
C ILE A 251 14.35 1.77 -4.35
N PRO A 252 14.51 1.98 -3.04
CA PRO A 252 14.55 0.88 -2.08
C PRO A 252 13.23 0.10 -2.09
N VAL A 253 13.36 -1.23 -1.99
CA VAL A 253 12.23 -2.16 -2.09
C VAL A 253 12.05 -2.93 -0.79
N ILE A 254 10.84 -2.92 -0.25
CA ILE A 254 10.42 -3.79 0.86
C ILE A 254 9.77 -5.05 0.28
N CYS A 255 10.26 -6.22 0.69
CA CYS A 255 9.57 -7.50 0.46
C CYS A 255 8.75 -7.87 1.69
N THR A 256 7.44 -8.10 1.49
CA THR A 256 6.54 -8.61 2.53
C THR A 256 6.02 -10.00 2.16
N GLY A 257 5.33 -10.67 3.08
CA GLY A 257 4.61 -11.91 2.80
C GLY A 257 5.20 -13.16 3.47
N GLY A 258 4.76 -13.42 4.70
CA GLY A 258 5.05 -14.67 5.42
C GLY A 258 6.47 -14.81 5.96
N ILE A 259 7.23 -13.73 6.09
CA ILE A 259 8.57 -13.77 6.69
C ILE A 259 8.45 -13.87 8.20
N ARG A 260 9.01 -14.93 8.79
CA ARG A 260 8.84 -15.29 10.20
C ARG A 260 10.14 -15.67 10.91
N THR A 261 11.20 -15.99 10.14
CA THR A 261 12.48 -16.41 10.68
C THR A 261 13.62 -15.48 10.28
N PRO A 262 14.68 -15.33 11.11
CA PRO A 262 15.86 -14.54 10.76
C PRO A 262 16.56 -15.08 9.52
N ASP A 263 16.68 -16.40 9.38
CA ASP A 263 17.33 -17.05 8.23
C ASP A 263 16.66 -16.67 6.91
N THR A 264 15.32 -16.63 6.89
CA THR A 264 14.59 -16.20 5.69
C THR A 264 14.82 -14.72 5.40
N ALA A 265 14.81 -13.87 6.43
CA ALA A 265 15.07 -12.44 6.28
C ALA A 265 16.49 -12.16 5.75
N ILE A 266 17.52 -12.79 6.36
CA ILE A 266 18.91 -12.70 5.95
C ILE A 266 19.08 -13.17 4.50
N ARG A 267 18.55 -14.32 4.18
CA ARG A 267 18.63 -14.89 2.82
C ARG A 267 18.07 -13.96 1.75
N LEU A 268 16.94 -13.27 2.01
CA LEU A 268 16.37 -12.33 1.06
C LEU A 268 17.27 -11.11 0.83
N LEU A 269 17.86 -10.58 1.91
CA LEU A 269 18.77 -9.43 1.85
C LEU A 269 20.08 -9.79 1.17
N ASP A 270 20.71 -10.93 1.54
CA ASP A 270 21.99 -11.39 0.97
C ASP A 270 21.88 -11.71 -0.52
N ARG A 271 20.75 -12.25 -0.94
CA ARG A 271 20.47 -12.49 -2.36
C ARG A 271 20.13 -11.21 -3.13
N GLY A 272 19.90 -10.11 -2.44
CA GLY A 272 19.43 -8.86 -3.02
C GLY A 272 18.00 -8.93 -3.58
N ASP A 273 17.16 -9.83 -3.06
CA ASP A 273 15.75 -9.95 -3.48
C ASP A 273 14.94 -8.72 -3.05
N CYS A 274 15.38 -8.05 -2.00
CA CYS A 274 14.85 -6.76 -1.52
C CYS A 274 15.94 -5.98 -0.77
N ASP A 275 15.64 -4.72 -0.40
CA ASP A 275 16.52 -3.88 0.42
C ASP A 275 16.08 -3.88 1.88
N ILE A 276 14.79 -4.16 2.12
CA ILE A 276 14.16 -4.16 3.44
C ILE A 276 13.19 -5.33 3.51
N VAL A 277 13.11 -5.94 4.69
CA VAL A 277 12.14 -7.02 4.97
C VAL A 277 10.95 -6.46 5.75
N GLY A 278 9.75 -6.72 5.25
CA GLY A 278 8.49 -6.33 5.88
C GLY A 278 7.88 -7.44 6.71
N ILE A 279 7.69 -7.21 8.02
CA ILE A 279 7.13 -8.19 8.96
C ILE A 279 5.87 -7.61 9.60
N GLY A 280 4.73 -8.23 9.37
CA GLY A 280 3.44 -7.79 9.90
C GLY A 280 2.84 -8.76 10.90
N ARG A 281 2.17 -9.81 10.44
CA ARG A 281 1.40 -10.74 11.29
C ARG A 281 2.23 -11.46 12.34
N ALA A 282 3.48 -11.81 12.03
CA ALA A 282 4.39 -12.42 12.98
C ALA A 282 4.69 -11.49 14.18
N LEU A 283 4.96 -10.19 13.92
CA LEU A 283 5.13 -9.18 14.94
C LEU A 283 3.86 -8.91 15.76
N LYS A 284 2.69 -9.00 15.12
CA LYS A 284 1.40 -8.86 15.84
C LYS A 284 1.17 -10.04 16.79
N ALA A 285 1.57 -11.25 16.41
CA ALA A 285 1.47 -12.46 17.23
C ALA A 285 2.51 -12.46 18.36
N ASP A 286 3.73 -12.02 18.08
CA ASP A 286 4.82 -11.88 19.06
C ASP A 286 5.52 -10.52 18.90
N PRO A 287 5.17 -9.53 19.74
CA PRO A 287 5.84 -8.23 19.75
C PRO A 287 7.34 -8.28 20.09
N GLY A 288 7.80 -9.38 20.67
CA GLY A 288 9.20 -9.64 21.04
C GLY A 288 10.02 -10.30 19.94
N LEU A 289 9.42 -10.69 18.81
CA LEU A 289 10.01 -11.50 17.75
C LEU A 289 11.42 -11.01 17.34
N ILE A 290 11.58 -9.74 17.00
CA ILE A 290 12.85 -9.19 16.54
C ILE A 290 13.92 -9.24 17.62
N ARG A 291 13.56 -8.92 18.88
CA ARG A 291 14.49 -9.05 20.01
C ARG A 291 14.92 -10.51 20.27
N GLY A 292 14.07 -11.47 19.90
CA GLY A 292 14.41 -12.87 19.93
C GLY A 292 15.46 -13.22 18.86
N TRP A 293 15.39 -12.60 17.68
CA TRP A 293 16.35 -12.82 16.60
C TRP A 293 17.77 -12.28 16.91
N GLU A 294 17.87 -11.20 17.69
CA GLU A 294 19.16 -10.63 18.13
C GLU A 294 19.95 -11.53 19.09
N LYS A 295 19.25 -12.51 19.72
CA LYS A 295 19.82 -13.40 20.72
C LYS A 295 20.13 -14.81 20.18
N ALA A 296 19.66 -15.11 18.99
CA ALA A 296 19.87 -16.38 18.32
C ALA A 296 21.06 -16.33 17.34
#